data_d2ca78caa4090396f684fe11e87c32c8
#
_entry.id   d2ca78caa4090396f684fe11e87c32c8
#
_cell.length_a   1.000
_cell.length_b   1.000
_cell.length_c   1.000
_cell.angle_alpha   90.00
_cell.angle_beta   90.00
_cell.angle_gamma   90.00
#
_symmetry.space_group_name_H-M   'P 1'
#
loop_
_entity.id
_entity.type
_entity.pdbx_description
1 polymer ?
#
loop_
_entity_poly.entity_id
_entity_poly.type
_entity_poly.pdbx_seq_one_letter_code
_entity_poly.pdbx_strand_id
1 'polypeptide(L)'
;SMGGLWVDYERDAKGSLKTGSPRNHATNIPGLYAVGEVDYQYHGANRLGANSLLSCIWGGMATGPAVATYQKNLKRSAFDLPKSTFEKAEKKAQDDYAAILKQNQDK
;
A
#
# COMPACT_ATOMS: atom_id res chain seq x y z
N SER A 1 -17.61 -6.24 9.00
CA SER A 1 -16.94 -4.93 9.03
C SER A 1 -15.74 -4.93 8.09
N MET A 2 -15.40 -3.76 7.57
CA MET A 2 -14.27 -3.57 6.67
C MET A 2 -13.22 -2.70 7.34
N GLY A 3 -11.97 -3.00 7.12
CA GLY A 3 -10.86 -2.21 7.61
C GLY A 3 -9.64 -2.46 6.74
N GLY A 4 -8.64 -1.58 6.82
CA GLY A 4 -7.44 -1.73 6.00
C GLY A 4 -6.54 -0.52 6.07
N LEU A 5 -5.71 -0.38 5.04
CA LEU A 5 -4.72 0.69 4.94
C LEU A 5 -5.34 1.97 4.39
N TRP A 6 -4.91 3.08 4.92
CA TRP A 6 -5.22 4.39 4.34
C TRP A 6 -4.46 4.59 3.04
N VAL A 7 -5.13 5.16 2.04
CA VAL A 7 -4.51 5.54 0.77
C VAL A 7 -4.91 6.96 0.38
N ASP A 8 -4.06 7.58 -0.43
CA ASP A 8 -4.25 8.92 -0.94
C ASP A 8 -4.86 8.91 -2.35
N TYR A 9 -5.39 10.04 -2.77
CA TYR A 9 -5.90 10.29 -4.11
C TYR A 9 -5.60 11.73 -4.51
N GLU A 10 -5.28 11.94 -5.77
CA GLU A 10 -5.19 13.28 -6.34
C GLU A 10 -6.38 13.56 -7.23
N ARG A 11 -7.01 14.69 -7.00
CA ARG A 11 -8.13 15.16 -7.83
C ARG A 11 -7.69 16.27 -8.75
N ASP A 12 -8.28 16.32 -9.93
CA ASP A 12 -8.09 17.41 -10.85
C ASP A 12 -8.95 18.64 -10.45
N ALA A 13 -8.87 19.73 -11.23
CA ALA A 13 -9.61 20.96 -10.96
C ALA A 13 -11.14 20.77 -11.01
N LYS A 14 -11.62 19.71 -11.65
CA LYS A 14 -13.05 19.38 -11.74
C LYS A 14 -13.51 18.45 -10.62
N GLY A 15 -12.59 18.04 -9.74
CA GLY A 15 -12.87 17.12 -8.66
C GLY A 15 -12.83 15.64 -9.03
N SER A 16 -12.50 15.31 -10.26
CA SER A 16 -12.34 13.94 -10.73
C SER A 16 -10.96 13.38 -10.38
N LEU A 17 -10.83 12.07 -10.36
CA LEU A 17 -9.54 11.42 -10.13
C LEU A 17 -8.55 11.82 -11.24
N LYS A 18 -7.39 12.34 -10.85
CA LYS A 18 -6.33 12.67 -11.80
C LYS A 18 -5.61 11.38 -12.22
N THR A 19 -5.97 10.87 -13.39
CA THR A 19 -5.41 9.62 -13.92
C THR A 19 -3.88 9.69 -14.02
N GLY A 20 -3.20 8.66 -13.57
CA GLY A 20 -1.75 8.55 -13.65
C GLY A 20 -1.00 9.30 -12.54
N SER A 21 -1.68 9.98 -11.63
CA SER A 21 -1.00 10.56 -10.48
C SER A 21 -0.39 9.46 -9.60
N PRO A 22 0.90 9.57 -9.24
CA PRO A 22 1.54 8.58 -8.37
C PRO A 22 0.98 8.56 -6.94
N ARG A 23 0.13 9.51 -6.58
CA ARG A 23 -0.56 9.54 -5.28
C ARG A 23 -1.74 8.58 -5.22
N ASN A 24 -2.33 8.21 -6.36
CA ASN A 24 -3.53 7.38 -6.37
C ASN A 24 -3.26 5.99 -5.78
N HIS A 25 -3.94 5.66 -4.70
CA HIS A 25 -3.78 4.43 -3.92
C HIS A 25 -2.42 4.29 -3.23
N ALA A 26 -1.63 5.37 -3.16
CA ALA A 26 -0.39 5.37 -2.40
C ALA A 26 -0.70 5.45 -0.90
N THR A 27 -0.01 4.63 -0.12
CA THR A 27 -0.06 4.72 1.35
C THR A 27 0.86 5.83 1.85
N ASN A 28 0.94 6.02 3.15
CA ASN A 28 1.89 6.95 3.76
C ASN A 28 3.34 6.45 3.73
N ILE A 29 3.56 5.24 3.22
CA ILE A 29 4.91 4.68 3.02
C ILE A 29 5.24 4.80 1.52
N PRO A 30 6.29 5.56 1.14
CA PRO A 30 6.63 5.72 -0.27
C PRO A 30 6.89 4.39 -0.97
N GLY A 31 6.27 4.20 -2.14
CA GLY A 31 6.38 2.98 -2.93
C GLY A 31 5.44 1.85 -2.51
N LEU A 32 4.67 2.03 -1.44
CA LEU A 32 3.67 1.05 -1.02
C LEU A 32 2.28 1.52 -1.42
N TYR A 33 1.59 0.70 -2.19
CA TYR A 33 0.22 0.94 -2.69
C TYR A 33 -0.73 -0.10 -2.13
N ALA A 34 -1.99 0.28 -1.94
CA ALA A 34 -3.02 -0.63 -1.47
C ALA A 34 -4.28 -0.49 -2.31
N VAL A 35 -4.81 -1.62 -2.78
CA VAL A 35 -6.00 -1.66 -3.63
C VAL A 35 -6.90 -2.82 -3.23
N GLY A 36 -8.18 -2.72 -3.58
CA GLY A 36 -9.17 -3.75 -3.25
C GLY A 36 -9.58 -3.70 -1.79
N GLU A 37 -9.80 -4.85 -1.19
CA GLU A 37 -10.27 -4.93 0.20
C GLU A 37 -9.31 -4.29 1.20
N VAL A 38 -8.01 -4.40 0.96
CA VAL A 38 -7.00 -3.84 1.86
C VAL A 38 -7.05 -2.31 1.91
N ASP A 39 -7.62 -1.66 0.90
CA ASP A 39 -7.99 -0.26 0.89
C ASP A 39 -9.48 -0.15 1.22
N TYR A 40 -9.81 0.06 2.47
CA TYR A 40 -11.18 0.04 2.98
C TYR A 40 -12.03 1.26 2.61
N GLN A 41 -11.47 2.28 2.03
CA GLN A 41 -12.07 3.62 1.95
C GLN A 41 -13.33 3.69 1.08
N TYR A 42 -13.54 2.75 0.17
CA TYR A 42 -14.73 2.72 -0.69
C TYR A 42 -16.00 2.25 0.01
N HIS A 43 -15.86 1.44 1.04
CA HIS A 43 -16.97 0.63 1.55
C HIS A 43 -17.45 1.07 2.93
N GLY A 44 -16.75 2.01 3.58
CA GLY A 44 -17.09 2.41 4.94
C GLY A 44 -17.00 1.23 5.91
N ALA A 45 -18.04 1.04 6.73
CA ALA A 45 -18.02 -0.01 7.73
C ALA A 45 -18.17 -1.42 7.14
N ASN A 46 -18.83 -1.55 5.99
CA ASN A 46 -18.96 -2.81 5.27
C ASN A 46 -19.35 -2.55 3.81
N ARG A 47 -18.98 -3.47 2.94
CA ARG A 47 -19.29 -3.37 1.52
C ARG A 47 -20.74 -3.73 1.20
N LEU A 48 -21.28 -3.13 0.15
CA LEU A 48 -22.53 -3.56 -0.45
C LEU A 48 -22.31 -4.83 -1.29
N GLY A 49 -23.37 -5.61 -1.50
CA GLY A 49 -23.30 -6.84 -2.27
C GLY A 49 -22.67 -6.64 -3.65
N ALA A 50 -21.77 -7.54 -4.05
CA ALA A 50 -21.05 -7.56 -5.32
C ALA A 50 -20.05 -6.41 -5.55
N ASN A 51 -19.93 -5.43 -4.65
CA ASN A 51 -19.04 -4.29 -4.83
C ASN A 51 -17.55 -4.62 -4.56
N SER A 52 -17.23 -5.71 -3.90
CA SER A 52 -15.84 -6.04 -3.58
C SER A 52 -14.99 -6.32 -4.82
N LEU A 53 -15.51 -7.08 -5.78
CA LEU A 53 -14.81 -7.34 -7.05
C LEU A 53 -14.71 -6.08 -7.90
N LEU A 54 -15.77 -5.26 -7.93
CA LEU A 54 -15.77 -4.00 -8.66
C LEU A 54 -14.68 -3.06 -8.12
N SER A 55 -14.54 -2.94 -6.81
CA SER A 55 -13.49 -2.12 -6.21
C SER A 55 -12.08 -2.66 -6.51
N CYS A 56 -11.90 -3.96 -6.56
CA CYS A 56 -10.62 -4.57 -6.94
C CYS A 56 -10.25 -4.25 -8.39
N ILE A 57 -11.19 -4.37 -9.31
CA ILE A 57 -10.98 -4.07 -10.73
C ILE A 57 -10.68 -2.58 -10.92
N TRP A 58 -11.50 -1.71 -10.37
CA TRP A 58 -11.30 -0.26 -10.47
C TRP A 58 -9.99 0.16 -9.82
N GLY A 59 -9.67 -0.38 -8.64
CA GLY A 59 -8.44 -0.10 -7.93
C GLY A 59 -7.21 -0.47 -8.76
N GLY A 60 -7.22 -1.62 -9.41
CA GLY A 60 -6.15 -2.03 -10.32
C GLY A 60 -5.99 -1.09 -11.50
N MET A 61 -7.11 -0.70 -12.12
CA MET A 61 -7.10 0.23 -13.26
C MET A 61 -6.58 1.61 -12.88
N ALA A 62 -6.91 2.11 -11.70
CA ALA A 62 -6.45 3.41 -11.21
C ALA A 62 -4.99 3.38 -10.75
N THR A 63 -4.57 2.28 -10.13
CA THR A 63 -3.24 2.15 -9.53
C THR A 63 -2.17 1.82 -10.55
N GLY A 64 -2.48 1.05 -11.59
CA GLY A 64 -1.49 0.69 -12.62
C GLY A 64 -0.76 1.90 -13.18
N PRO A 65 -1.47 2.90 -13.73
CA PRO A 65 -0.84 4.14 -14.19
C PRO A 65 -0.11 4.92 -13.10
N ALA A 66 -0.63 4.92 -11.87
CA ALA A 66 0.01 5.60 -10.74
C ALA A 66 1.38 4.98 -10.41
N VAL A 67 1.45 3.66 -10.33
CA VAL A 67 2.69 2.93 -10.08
C VAL A 67 3.69 3.14 -11.22
N ALA A 68 3.22 3.11 -12.47
CA ALA A 68 4.07 3.36 -13.64
C ALA A 68 4.70 4.76 -13.58
N THR A 69 3.92 5.79 -13.23
CA THR A 69 4.42 7.15 -13.07
C THR A 69 5.43 7.24 -11.92
N TYR A 70 5.12 6.61 -10.78
CA TYR A 70 6.02 6.57 -9.64
C TYR A 70 7.36 5.95 -10.02
N GLN A 71 7.33 4.81 -10.71
CA GLN A 71 8.54 4.10 -11.14
C GLN A 71 9.40 4.95 -12.08
N LYS A 72 8.77 5.65 -13.03
CA LYS A 72 9.50 6.54 -13.97
C LYS A 72 10.20 7.69 -13.25
N ASN A 73 9.64 8.17 -12.14
CA ASN A 73 10.19 9.27 -11.38
C ASN A 73 11.24 8.83 -10.35
N LEU A 74 11.42 7.53 -10.14
CA LEU A 74 12.46 7.02 -9.25
C LEU A 74 13.85 7.25 -9.84
N LYS A 75 14.71 7.86 -9.04
CA LYS A 75 16.11 8.10 -9.41
C LYS A 75 17.04 6.97 -8.97
N ARG A 76 16.57 6.08 -8.09
CA ARG A 76 17.34 4.96 -7.55
C ARG A 76 16.47 3.71 -7.51
N SER A 77 17.10 2.54 -7.67
CA SER A 77 16.46 1.26 -7.48
C SER A 77 16.84 0.66 -6.13
N ALA A 78 16.09 -0.37 -5.71
CA ALA A 78 16.44 -1.13 -4.50
C ALA A 78 17.83 -1.78 -4.60
N PHE A 79 18.29 -2.08 -5.80
CA PHE A 79 19.62 -2.64 -6.04
C PHE A 79 20.76 -1.66 -5.76
N ASP A 80 20.48 -0.36 -5.70
CA ASP A 80 21.46 0.68 -5.40
C ASP A 80 21.65 0.86 -3.88
N LEU A 81 20.85 0.21 -3.06
CA LEU A 81 20.96 0.28 -1.61
C LEU A 81 22.12 -0.59 -1.11
N PRO A 82 22.82 -0.14 -0.05
CA PRO A 82 23.85 -0.97 0.57
C PRO A 82 23.26 -2.28 1.09
N LYS A 83 24.02 -3.37 0.97
CA LYS A 83 23.63 -4.67 1.51
C LYS A 83 23.30 -4.61 3.00
N SER A 84 24.01 -3.75 3.74
CA SER A 84 23.78 -3.54 5.18
C SER A 84 22.36 -3.07 5.51
N THR A 85 21.68 -2.34 4.61
CA THR A 85 20.29 -1.90 4.79
C THR A 85 19.36 -3.11 4.91
N PHE A 86 19.51 -4.07 4.01
CA PHE A 86 18.70 -5.29 4.00
C PHE A 86 19.03 -6.20 5.19
N GLU A 87 20.31 -6.30 5.53
CA GLU A 87 20.75 -7.10 6.67
C GLU A 87 20.22 -6.58 8.00
N LYS A 88 20.21 -5.24 8.18
CA LYS A 88 19.63 -4.60 9.38
C LYS A 88 18.13 -4.82 9.47
N ALA A 89 17.42 -4.71 8.36
CA ALA A 89 15.97 -4.93 8.32
C ALA A 89 15.63 -6.39 8.64
N GLU A 90 16.37 -7.33 8.07
CA GLU A 90 16.22 -8.77 8.33
C GLU A 90 16.46 -9.08 9.81
N LYS A 91 17.55 -8.57 10.37
CA LYS A 91 17.88 -8.78 11.78
C LYS A 91 16.78 -8.22 12.70
N LYS A 92 16.30 -7.01 12.41
CA LYS A 92 15.22 -6.42 13.19
C LYS A 92 13.96 -7.28 13.16
N ALA A 93 13.58 -7.77 11.99
CA ALA A 93 12.41 -8.63 11.84
C ALA A 93 12.56 -9.94 12.64
N GLN A 94 13.74 -10.55 12.59
CA GLN A 94 14.06 -11.76 13.36
C GLN A 94 14.01 -11.51 14.86
N ASP A 95 14.57 -10.39 15.32
CA ASP A 95 14.58 -10.02 16.73
C ASP A 95 13.16 -9.75 17.25
N ASP A 96 12.34 -9.04 16.47
CA ASP A 96 10.94 -8.77 16.79
C ASP A 96 10.12 -10.06 16.91
N TYR A 97 10.34 -10.99 15.99
CA TYR A 97 9.69 -12.29 16.00
C TYR A 97 10.08 -13.13 17.22
N ALA A 98 11.38 -13.16 17.54
CA ALA A 98 11.87 -13.86 18.72
C ALA A 98 11.29 -13.30 20.02
N ALA A 99 11.15 -11.97 20.10
CA ALA A 99 10.55 -11.32 21.26
C ALA A 99 9.06 -11.71 21.42
N ILE A 100 8.32 -11.80 20.33
CA ILE A 100 6.91 -12.23 20.34
C ILE A 100 6.80 -13.68 20.80
N LEU A 101 7.64 -14.57 20.31
CA LEU A 101 7.66 -15.97 20.73
C LEU A 101 7.95 -16.10 22.22
N LYS A 102 8.91 -15.34 22.73
CA LYS A 102 9.25 -15.34 24.15
C LYS A 102 8.08 -14.91 25.01
N GLN A 103 7.34 -13.87 24.60
CA GLN A 103 6.14 -13.41 25.33
C GLN A 103 5.09 -14.52 25.42
N ASN A 104 4.91 -15.30 24.38
CA ASN A 104 3.96 -16.39 24.35
C ASN A 104 4.39 -17.57 25.24
N GLN A 105 5.69 -17.81 25.35
CA GLN A 105 6.23 -18.86 26.21
C GLN A 105 6.10 -18.54 27.71
N ASP A 106 6.15 -17.25 28.05
CA ASP A 106 6.04 -16.78 29.44
C ASP A 106 4.60 -16.76 29.97
N LYS A 107 3.63 -17.12 29.13
CA LYS A 107 2.22 -17.27 29.50
C LYS A 107 1.86 -18.75 29.68
#